data_0161816624b553965e9f0d30a9016a4b
#
_entry.id   0161816624b553965e9f0d30a9016a4b
#
_cell.length_a   1.000
_cell.length_b   1.000
_cell.length_c   1.000
_cell.angle_alpha   90.00
_cell.angle_beta   90.00
_cell.angle_gamma   90.00
#
_symmetry.space_group_name_H-M   'P 1'
#
loop_
_entity.id
_entity.type
_entity.pdbx_description
1 polymer ?
#
loop_
_entity_poly.entity_id
_entity_poly.type
_entity_poly.pdbx_seq_one_letter_code
_entity_poly.pdbx_strand_id
1 'polypeptide(L)'
;MELYYLAMIESGFNTRATSRAKAVGVWQFMKGTARRYGLAVNYYVDERRDPVRATIAASLYLSDLNNVFQSWYLTMAAYNAGESRIMNAIMNGKSRDFWSLASSRKLPRETMNYIPKFMAAMIIGSNPEKYGLRNPEIPAGHDPAPFQVSSPITLSGVAKVSGVSISKLRKLNPHLKRGVTPPNQRKYKLWVPRRVAAKLAANSGALKAHIVKLKSGNQQHSAGVYKVRSGDTLGGVSKRYGIKIRELKSINGLRSSRIYPGQKLLLAEVGSPKQVTKNSGSRYYRVRSGDTLAKISNRYGVSVSRLKSINGLNSSRIYRGQRLNVKSRVVSYRRYRVRSGDNLNTIAKRFGTTVSYLRSINRLRRDRIYVGQLLKVGARKG
;
A
#
# COMPACT_ATOMS: atom_id res chain seq x y z
N MET A 1 -13.58 18.65 -14.94
CA MET A 1 -13.35 19.16 -13.59
C MET A 1 -11.86 19.21 -13.31
N GLU A 2 -11.35 20.33 -12.90
CA GLU A 2 -9.91 20.59 -12.81
C GLU A 2 -9.35 20.14 -11.45
N LEU A 3 -9.13 18.83 -11.32
CA LEU A 3 -8.76 18.18 -10.06
C LEU A 3 -7.42 18.64 -9.48
N TYR A 4 -6.60 19.36 -10.23
CA TYR A 4 -5.35 19.92 -9.70
C TYR A 4 -5.59 20.97 -8.58
N TYR A 5 -6.73 21.65 -8.56
CA TYR A 5 -7.10 22.52 -7.45
C TYR A 5 -7.31 21.75 -6.15
N LEU A 6 -7.65 20.45 -6.25
CA LEU A 6 -7.70 19.58 -5.08
C LEU A 6 -6.30 19.41 -4.47
N ALA A 7 -5.29 19.16 -5.31
CA ALA A 7 -3.90 19.06 -4.85
C ALA A 7 -3.39 20.41 -4.29
N MET A 8 -3.89 21.51 -4.82
CA MET A 8 -3.58 22.85 -4.32
C MET A 8 -4.09 23.04 -2.90
N ILE A 9 -5.35 22.72 -2.61
CA ILE A 9 -5.92 22.88 -1.26
C ILE A 9 -5.39 21.83 -0.25
N GLU A 10 -4.95 20.66 -0.73
CA GLU A 10 -4.37 19.61 0.11
C GLU A 10 -2.96 19.98 0.61
N SER A 11 -2.13 20.57 -0.25
CA SER A 11 -0.71 20.75 0.11
C SER A 11 -0.02 21.96 -0.53
N GLY A 12 -0.70 22.76 -1.38
CA GLY A 12 -0.04 23.73 -2.22
C GLY A 12 1.02 23.12 -3.13
N PHE A 13 0.76 21.92 -3.65
CA PHE A 13 1.68 21.10 -4.46
C PHE A 13 2.98 20.71 -3.75
N ASN A 14 3.04 20.79 -2.43
CA ASN A 14 4.23 20.44 -1.68
C ASN A 14 4.42 18.91 -1.59
N THR A 15 5.38 18.39 -2.35
CA THR A 15 5.73 16.96 -2.37
C THR A 15 6.19 16.42 -1.01
N ARG A 16 6.62 17.31 -0.10
CA ARG A 16 7.13 16.94 1.23
C ARG A 16 6.13 17.19 2.35
N ALA A 17 4.98 17.76 2.05
CA ALA A 17 3.94 18.01 3.03
C ALA A 17 3.62 16.76 3.86
N THR A 18 3.40 16.97 5.15
CA THR A 18 3.01 15.90 6.08
C THR A 18 2.07 16.49 7.12
N SER A 19 0.82 16.04 7.15
CA SER A 19 -0.19 16.49 8.09
C SER A 19 0.03 15.93 9.50
N ARG A 20 -0.68 16.47 10.50
CA ARG A 20 -0.74 15.92 11.87
C ARG A 20 -1.22 14.46 11.85
N ALA A 21 -2.18 14.13 10.99
CA ALA A 21 -2.70 12.79 10.79
C ALA A 21 -1.77 11.87 9.98
N LYS A 22 -0.58 12.37 9.53
CA LYS A 22 0.43 11.65 8.73
C LYS A 22 -0.03 11.33 7.30
N ALA A 23 -0.94 12.13 6.76
CA ALA A 23 -1.14 12.23 5.33
C ALA A 23 0.10 12.86 4.70
N VAL A 24 0.51 12.46 3.49
CA VAL A 24 1.81 12.85 2.90
C VAL A 24 1.70 13.16 1.42
N GLY A 25 2.49 14.16 0.99
CA GLY A 25 2.74 14.52 -0.40
C GLY A 25 1.69 15.45 -1.00
N VAL A 26 1.78 15.63 -2.31
CA VAL A 26 0.91 16.57 -3.06
C VAL A 26 -0.57 16.29 -2.82
N TRP A 27 -0.95 15.02 -2.77
CA TRP A 27 -2.31 14.53 -2.64
C TRP A 27 -2.70 14.12 -1.22
N GLN A 28 -1.90 14.41 -0.23
CA GLN A 28 -2.12 14.10 1.20
C GLN A 28 -2.64 12.68 1.46
N PHE A 29 -2.06 11.69 0.77
CA PHE A 29 -2.45 10.30 0.96
C PHE A 29 -2.17 9.78 2.37
N MET A 30 -3.16 9.15 2.96
CA MET A 30 -2.95 8.25 4.10
C MET A 30 -2.22 6.99 3.65
N LYS A 31 -1.33 6.44 4.49
CA LYS A 31 -0.49 5.27 4.15
C LYS A 31 -1.30 4.05 3.69
N GLY A 32 -2.45 3.80 4.32
CA GLY A 32 -3.33 2.68 3.96
C GLY A 32 -3.91 2.83 2.56
N THR A 33 -4.47 4.01 2.28
CA THR A 33 -5.05 4.36 0.97
C THR A 33 -3.97 4.34 -0.11
N ALA A 34 -2.82 4.97 0.12
CA ALA A 34 -1.69 4.98 -0.81
C ALA A 34 -1.31 3.56 -1.28
N ARG A 35 -1.20 2.61 -0.35
CA ARG A 35 -0.87 1.21 -0.67
C ARG A 35 -1.97 0.49 -1.45
N ARG A 36 -3.23 0.82 -1.20
CA ARG A 36 -4.37 0.28 -1.95
C ARG A 36 -4.28 0.65 -3.43
N TYR A 37 -3.81 1.87 -3.71
CA TYR A 37 -3.63 2.42 -5.06
C TYR A 37 -2.20 2.28 -5.61
N GLY A 38 -1.43 1.32 -5.09
CA GLY A 38 -0.16 0.88 -5.67
C GLY A 38 1.07 1.68 -5.28
N LEU A 39 0.96 2.68 -4.37
CA LEU A 39 2.10 3.46 -3.91
C LEU A 39 2.93 2.69 -2.86
N ALA A 40 4.21 2.53 -3.12
CA ALA A 40 5.14 1.92 -2.17
C ALA A 40 5.47 2.90 -1.04
N VAL A 41 5.22 2.46 0.20
CA VAL A 41 5.60 3.19 1.42
C VAL A 41 6.36 2.26 2.35
N ASN A 42 7.69 2.31 2.30
CA ASN A 42 8.59 1.44 3.04
C ASN A 42 9.82 2.20 3.59
N TYR A 43 10.86 1.48 3.97
CA TYR A 43 12.11 2.04 4.50
C TYR A 43 12.87 2.92 3.49
N TYR A 44 12.92 2.52 2.22
CA TYR A 44 13.66 3.21 1.16
C TYR A 44 12.85 4.31 0.49
N VAL A 45 11.56 4.08 0.25
CA VAL A 45 10.70 4.97 -0.51
C VAL A 45 9.42 5.32 0.23
N ASP A 46 8.90 6.50 -0.09
CA ASP A 46 7.54 6.94 0.19
C ASP A 46 6.98 7.58 -1.07
N GLU A 47 6.34 6.78 -1.92
CA GLU A 47 5.88 7.20 -3.26
C GLU A 47 4.70 8.17 -3.21
N ARG A 48 4.13 8.44 -2.03
CA ARG A 48 3.20 9.56 -1.82
C ARG A 48 3.84 10.91 -2.09
N ARG A 49 5.19 10.98 -2.03
CA ARG A 49 6.00 12.17 -2.33
C ARG A 49 6.39 12.27 -3.80
N ASP A 50 6.17 11.24 -4.59
CA ASP A 50 6.38 11.28 -6.04
C ASP A 50 5.13 11.92 -6.69
N PRO A 51 5.23 13.12 -7.27
CA PRO A 51 4.05 13.82 -7.77
C PRO A 51 3.36 13.05 -8.88
N VAL A 52 4.09 12.39 -9.77
CA VAL A 52 3.51 11.67 -10.92
C VAL A 52 2.81 10.40 -10.45
N ARG A 53 3.50 9.57 -9.67
CA ARG A 53 2.89 8.33 -9.14
C ARG A 53 1.70 8.61 -8.23
N ALA A 54 1.83 9.63 -7.37
CA ALA A 54 0.75 10.02 -6.48
C ALA A 54 -0.46 10.59 -7.24
N THR A 55 -0.25 11.31 -8.36
CA THR A 55 -1.35 11.79 -9.20
C THR A 55 -2.10 10.65 -9.88
N ILE A 56 -1.38 9.66 -10.42
CA ILE A 56 -2.02 8.44 -10.97
C ILE A 56 -2.84 7.72 -9.89
N ALA A 57 -2.30 7.56 -8.70
CA ALA A 57 -3.02 6.93 -7.60
C ALA A 57 -4.24 7.76 -7.15
N ALA A 58 -4.14 9.09 -7.15
CA ALA A 58 -5.24 9.99 -6.79
C ALA A 58 -6.37 9.95 -7.83
N SER A 59 -6.04 9.92 -9.13
CA SER A 59 -7.05 9.81 -10.17
C SER A 59 -7.83 8.50 -10.07
N LEU A 60 -7.16 7.39 -9.80
CA LEU A 60 -7.80 6.09 -9.58
C LEU A 60 -8.69 6.10 -8.33
N TYR A 61 -8.20 6.69 -7.23
CA TYR A 61 -8.99 6.78 -6.00
C TYR A 61 -10.22 7.66 -6.16
N LEU A 62 -10.07 8.82 -6.80
CA LEU A 62 -11.19 9.73 -7.08
C LEU A 62 -12.21 9.09 -8.04
N SER A 63 -11.74 8.33 -9.03
CA SER A 63 -12.62 7.56 -9.92
C SER A 63 -13.43 6.51 -9.15
N ASP A 64 -12.77 5.73 -8.26
CA ASP A 64 -13.47 4.75 -7.43
C ASP A 64 -14.49 5.41 -6.50
N LEU A 65 -14.15 6.55 -5.89
CA LEU A 65 -15.07 7.32 -5.07
C LEU A 65 -16.25 7.84 -5.89
N ASN A 66 -16.00 8.37 -7.08
CA ASN A 66 -17.07 8.90 -7.94
C ASN A 66 -18.02 7.79 -8.43
N ASN A 67 -17.51 6.60 -8.66
CA ASN A 67 -18.33 5.43 -8.97
C ASN A 67 -19.27 5.03 -7.82
N VAL A 68 -18.88 5.32 -6.56
CA VAL A 68 -19.70 5.04 -5.37
C VAL A 68 -20.73 6.16 -5.13
N PHE A 69 -20.29 7.40 -5.19
CA PHE A 69 -21.09 8.53 -4.75
C PHE A 69 -21.90 9.19 -5.87
N GLN A 70 -21.48 9.04 -7.15
CA GLN A 70 -22.13 9.62 -8.34
C GLN A 70 -22.34 11.14 -8.24
N SER A 71 -21.51 11.82 -7.43
CA SER A 71 -21.53 13.26 -7.20
C SER A 71 -20.12 13.73 -6.88
N TRP A 72 -19.60 14.68 -7.59
CA TRP A 72 -18.26 15.21 -7.37
C TRP A 72 -18.12 15.88 -5.99
N TYR A 73 -19.15 16.55 -5.49
CA TYR A 73 -19.13 17.13 -4.14
C TYR A 73 -19.00 16.05 -3.07
N LEU A 74 -19.78 14.97 -3.18
CA LEU A 74 -19.68 13.84 -2.25
C LEU A 74 -18.38 13.05 -2.44
N THR A 75 -17.88 12.95 -3.67
CA THR A 75 -16.59 12.33 -3.98
C THR A 75 -15.44 13.06 -3.29
N MET A 76 -15.38 14.37 -3.42
CA MET A 76 -14.35 15.18 -2.76
C MET A 76 -14.52 15.19 -1.23
N ALA A 77 -15.76 15.22 -0.75
CA ALA A 77 -16.03 15.07 0.68
C ALA A 77 -15.56 13.70 1.21
N ALA A 78 -15.74 12.62 0.44
CA ALA A 78 -15.27 11.28 0.79
C ALA A 78 -13.75 11.14 0.69
N TYR A 79 -13.11 11.85 -0.24
CA TYR A 79 -11.65 11.95 -0.31
C TYR A 79 -11.08 12.57 0.97
N ASN A 80 -11.66 13.66 1.44
CA ASN A 80 -11.24 14.37 2.65
C ASN A 80 -11.57 13.59 3.94
N ALA A 81 -12.82 13.17 4.12
CA ALA A 81 -13.32 12.59 5.38
C ALA A 81 -13.23 11.06 5.46
N GLY A 82 -13.07 10.40 4.31
CA GLY A 82 -13.14 8.94 4.16
C GLY A 82 -14.54 8.43 3.76
N GLU A 83 -14.55 7.40 2.91
CA GLU A 83 -15.74 6.77 2.31
C GLU A 83 -16.85 6.45 3.33
N SER A 84 -16.48 5.74 4.41
CA SER A 84 -17.45 5.27 5.40
C SER A 84 -18.15 6.41 6.11
N ARG A 85 -17.45 7.53 6.35
CA ARG A 85 -18.02 8.68 7.05
C ARG A 85 -19.07 9.37 6.21
N ILE A 86 -18.81 9.55 4.92
CA ILE A 86 -19.78 10.17 4.00
C ILE A 86 -20.96 9.23 3.75
N MET A 87 -20.72 7.92 3.61
CA MET A 87 -21.81 6.96 3.50
C MET A 87 -22.75 6.99 4.72
N ASN A 88 -22.18 7.05 5.93
CA ASN A 88 -22.96 7.18 7.16
C ASN A 88 -23.72 8.52 7.21
N ALA A 89 -23.12 9.63 6.75
CA ALA A 89 -23.80 10.91 6.68
C ALA A 89 -25.01 10.89 5.74
N ILE A 90 -24.88 10.25 4.57
CA ILE A 90 -25.96 10.04 3.61
C ILE A 90 -27.10 9.23 4.24
N MET A 91 -26.77 8.11 4.90
CA MET A 91 -27.77 7.25 5.52
C MET A 91 -28.50 7.95 6.65
N ASN A 92 -27.80 8.67 7.52
CA ASN A 92 -28.35 9.38 8.68
C ASN A 92 -29.06 10.70 8.28
N GLY A 93 -28.62 11.33 7.21
CA GLY A 93 -29.22 12.55 6.67
C GLY A 93 -30.32 12.30 5.65
N LYS A 94 -30.49 11.02 5.20
CA LYS A 94 -31.45 10.61 4.17
C LYS A 94 -31.35 11.49 2.89
N SER A 95 -30.16 11.99 2.59
CA SER A 95 -29.92 12.86 1.44
C SER A 95 -28.61 12.45 0.76
N ARG A 96 -28.55 12.60 -0.57
CA ARG A 96 -27.34 12.47 -1.39
C ARG A 96 -26.85 13.83 -1.91
N ASP A 97 -27.44 14.90 -1.42
CA ASP A 97 -26.97 16.26 -1.72
C ASP A 97 -25.99 16.75 -0.65
N PHE A 98 -24.81 17.19 -1.11
CA PHE A 98 -23.76 17.67 -0.22
C PHE A 98 -24.21 18.87 0.61
N TRP A 99 -24.93 19.81 -0.01
CA TRP A 99 -25.32 21.06 0.66
C TRP A 99 -26.38 20.80 1.75
N SER A 100 -27.33 19.93 1.47
CA SER A 100 -28.32 19.48 2.48
C SER A 100 -27.65 18.77 3.66
N LEU A 101 -26.62 17.94 3.41
CA LEU A 101 -25.86 17.29 4.47
C LEU A 101 -25.01 18.27 5.28
N ALA A 102 -24.47 19.30 4.63
CA ALA A 102 -23.68 20.35 5.28
C ALA A 102 -24.57 21.27 6.14
N SER A 103 -25.70 21.76 5.62
CA SER A 103 -26.63 22.63 6.34
C SER A 103 -27.24 21.94 7.55
N SER A 104 -27.56 20.66 7.44
CA SER A 104 -28.05 19.82 8.55
C SER A 104 -26.96 19.34 9.52
N ARG A 105 -25.71 19.82 9.36
CA ARG A 105 -24.54 19.46 10.18
C ARG A 105 -24.26 17.96 10.28
N LYS A 106 -24.58 17.19 9.22
CA LYS A 106 -24.30 15.75 9.14
C LYS A 106 -22.86 15.44 8.74
N LEU A 107 -22.11 16.46 8.29
CA LEU A 107 -20.70 16.36 7.88
C LEU A 107 -19.78 16.98 8.95
N PRO A 108 -18.50 16.52 9.06
CA PRO A 108 -17.50 17.19 9.86
C PRO A 108 -17.27 18.64 9.38
N ARG A 109 -16.99 19.57 10.31
CA ARG A 109 -16.74 21.00 9.99
C ARG A 109 -15.63 21.17 8.94
N GLU A 110 -14.56 20.39 9.01
CA GLU A 110 -13.48 20.40 8.03
C GLU A 110 -14.01 20.05 6.64
N THR A 111 -14.83 19.01 6.54
CA THR A 111 -15.41 18.54 5.27
C THR A 111 -16.45 19.49 4.71
N MET A 112 -17.26 20.15 5.56
CA MET A 112 -18.20 21.20 5.14
C MET A 112 -17.46 22.37 4.48
N ASN A 113 -16.27 22.74 4.97
CA ASN A 113 -15.45 23.81 4.42
C ASN A 113 -14.57 23.39 3.23
N TYR A 114 -14.45 22.09 2.99
CA TYR A 114 -13.54 21.56 1.97
C TYR A 114 -13.99 21.91 0.55
N ILE A 115 -15.28 21.74 0.27
CA ILE A 115 -15.85 22.06 -1.05
C ILE A 115 -15.82 23.57 -1.33
N PRO A 116 -16.25 24.47 -0.44
CA PRO A 116 -16.07 25.90 -0.63
C PRO A 116 -14.63 26.33 -0.90
N LYS A 117 -13.65 25.74 -0.18
CA LYS A 117 -12.22 26.00 -0.44
C LYS A 117 -11.80 25.55 -1.84
N PHE A 118 -12.24 24.39 -2.28
CA PHE A 118 -11.97 23.89 -3.63
C PHE A 118 -12.56 24.85 -4.68
N MET A 119 -13.82 25.25 -4.51
CA MET A 119 -14.49 26.19 -5.42
C MET A 119 -13.77 27.56 -5.45
N ALA A 120 -13.38 28.08 -4.29
CA ALA A 120 -12.61 29.33 -4.21
C ALA A 120 -11.27 29.21 -4.95
N ALA A 121 -10.53 28.11 -4.73
CA ALA A 121 -9.27 27.87 -5.44
C ALA A 121 -9.46 27.76 -6.97
N MET A 122 -10.55 27.14 -7.41
CA MET A 122 -10.90 27.03 -8.82
C MET A 122 -11.24 28.41 -9.42
N ILE A 123 -12.09 29.19 -8.76
CA ILE A 123 -12.51 30.52 -9.22
C ILE A 123 -11.30 31.47 -9.34
N ILE A 124 -10.45 31.51 -8.29
CA ILE A 124 -9.26 32.36 -8.27
C ILE A 124 -8.25 31.87 -9.32
N GLY A 125 -8.01 30.57 -9.37
CA GLY A 125 -7.01 29.99 -10.26
C GLY A 125 -7.41 30.01 -11.74
N SER A 126 -8.72 30.10 -12.05
CA SER A 126 -9.20 30.27 -13.44
C SER A 126 -9.02 31.69 -13.95
N ASN A 127 -8.97 32.67 -13.06
CA ASN A 127 -8.82 34.10 -13.42
C ASN A 127 -7.87 34.81 -12.43
N PRO A 128 -6.58 34.42 -12.36
CA PRO A 128 -5.66 34.90 -11.32
C PRO A 128 -5.47 36.41 -11.36
N GLU A 129 -5.42 37.00 -12.54
CA GLU A 129 -5.21 38.45 -12.72
C GLU A 129 -6.33 39.30 -12.11
N LYS A 130 -7.58 38.82 -12.18
CA LYS A 130 -8.73 39.47 -11.53
C LYS A 130 -8.56 39.57 -10.01
N TYR A 131 -7.73 38.71 -9.41
CA TYR A 131 -7.45 38.69 -7.98
C TYR A 131 -6.06 39.24 -7.65
N GLY A 132 -5.43 40.00 -8.57
CA GLY A 132 -4.12 40.58 -8.36
C GLY A 132 -2.96 39.57 -8.36
N LEU A 133 -3.19 38.35 -8.81
CA LEU A 133 -2.16 37.33 -8.90
C LEU A 133 -1.54 37.30 -10.29
N ARG A 134 -0.22 37.19 -10.36
CA ARG A 134 0.51 37.03 -11.62
C ARG A 134 0.69 35.54 -11.92
N ASN A 135 0.58 35.16 -13.19
CA ASN A 135 0.95 33.81 -13.61
C ASN A 135 2.47 33.64 -13.43
N PRO A 136 2.91 32.61 -12.67
CA PRO A 136 4.33 32.42 -12.48
C PRO A 136 4.99 31.97 -13.79
N GLU A 137 6.14 32.55 -14.12
CA GLU A 137 6.96 32.02 -15.18
C GLU A 137 7.45 30.62 -14.82
N ILE A 138 7.33 29.69 -15.74
CA ILE A 138 7.87 28.34 -15.55
C ILE A 138 9.37 28.42 -15.80
N PRO A 139 10.24 28.23 -14.78
CA PRO A 139 11.68 28.35 -14.96
C PRO A 139 12.19 27.39 -16.01
N ALA A 140 13.02 27.86 -16.94
CA ALA A 140 13.67 27.03 -17.95
C ALA A 140 14.37 25.83 -17.30
N GLY A 141 14.21 24.63 -17.88
CA GLY A 141 14.84 23.39 -17.38
C GLY A 141 14.09 22.68 -16.25
N HIS A 142 12.83 23.05 -15.95
CA HIS A 142 11.92 22.25 -15.12
C HIS A 142 11.18 21.21 -15.97
N ASP A 143 11.92 20.39 -16.70
CA ASP A 143 11.36 19.32 -17.52
C ASP A 143 11.95 17.98 -17.06
N PRO A 144 11.39 17.35 -16.00
CA PRO A 144 11.86 16.05 -15.54
C PRO A 144 11.41 14.95 -16.49
N ALA A 145 12.31 14.04 -16.83
CA ALA A 145 12.02 12.83 -17.58
C ALA A 145 12.26 11.59 -16.70
N PRO A 146 11.45 10.53 -16.88
CA PRO A 146 11.71 9.25 -16.23
C PRO A 146 12.94 8.59 -16.84
N PHE A 147 13.86 8.15 -15.99
CA PHE A 147 15.03 7.40 -16.40
C PHE A 147 15.14 6.09 -15.62
N GLN A 148 15.27 4.97 -16.33
CA GLN A 148 15.35 3.65 -15.71
C GLN A 148 16.79 3.29 -15.37
N VAL A 149 17.04 3.00 -14.10
CA VAL A 149 18.35 2.57 -13.59
C VAL A 149 18.32 1.14 -13.09
N SER A 150 19.47 0.47 -13.13
CA SER A 150 19.66 -0.75 -12.36
C SER A 150 19.73 -0.39 -10.87
N SER A 151 19.08 -1.19 -10.02
CA SER A 151 18.93 -0.91 -8.60
C SER A 151 19.61 -2.02 -7.77
N PRO A 152 20.17 -1.70 -6.59
CA PRO A 152 20.15 -0.39 -5.92
C PRO A 152 21.28 0.55 -6.40
N ILE A 153 20.94 1.80 -6.71
CA ILE A 153 21.91 2.84 -7.04
C ILE A 153 21.70 4.09 -6.17
N THR A 154 22.79 4.78 -5.82
CA THR A 154 22.69 6.03 -5.04
C THR A 154 22.46 7.25 -5.96
N LEU A 155 21.73 8.26 -5.46
CA LEU A 155 21.60 9.54 -6.17
C LEU A 155 22.95 10.24 -6.35
N SER A 156 23.92 10.01 -5.45
CA SER A 156 25.29 10.54 -5.62
C SER A 156 26.02 9.89 -6.78
N GLY A 157 25.82 8.59 -7.01
CA GLY A 157 26.35 7.90 -8.20
C GLY A 157 25.74 8.46 -9.49
N VAL A 158 24.41 8.64 -9.51
CA VAL A 158 23.72 9.27 -10.65
C VAL A 158 24.22 10.71 -10.87
N ALA A 159 24.43 11.48 -9.79
CA ALA A 159 24.97 12.85 -9.86
C ALA A 159 26.34 12.90 -10.51
N LYS A 160 27.27 12.00 -10.12
CA LYS A 160 28.61 11.92 -10.68
C LYS A 160 28.62 11.66 -12.20
N VAL A 161 27.77 10.72 -12.66
CA VAL A 161 27.71 10.35 -14.09
C VAL A 161 26.98 11.40 -14.92
N SER A 162 25.90 11.98 -14.39
CA SER A 162 25.08 12.96 -15.12
C SER A 162 25.64 14.38 -15.13
N GLY A 163 26.46 14.74 -14.14
CA GLY A 163 26.86 16.13 -13.86
C GLY A 163 25.76 16.97 -13.19
N VAL A 164 24.63 16.38 -12.83
CA VAL A 164 23.55 17.08 -12.14
C VAL A 164 23.81 17.09 -10.65
N SER A 165 23.61 18.24 -10.00
CA SER A 165 23.80 18.37 -8.56
C SER A 165 22.89 17.37 -7.80
N ILE A 166 23.43 16.77 -6.73
CA ILE A 166 22.66 15.87 -5.87
C ILE A 166 21.43 16.54 -5.24
N SER A 167 21.51 17.87 -5.01
CA SER A 167 20.39 18.67 -4.52
C SER A 167 19.24 18.68 -5.52
N LYS A 168 19.52 18.91 -6.81
CA LYS A 168 18.51 18.87 -7.88
C LYS A 168 17.91 17.46 -8.04
N LEU A 169 18.76 16.41 -8.02
CA LEU A 169 18.25 15.02 -8.07
C LEU A 169 17.38 14.68 -6.86
N ARG A 170 17.70 15.16 -5.65
CA ARG A 170 16.86 14.97 -4.46
C ARG A 170 15.53 15.73 -4.55
N LYS A 171 15.52 16.92 -5.15
CA LYS A 171 14.29 17.67 -5.41
C LYS A 171 13.39 16.96 -6.40
N LEU A 172 13.95 16.37 -7.46
CA LEU A 172 13.20 15.60 -8.44
C LEU A 172 12.74 14.22 -7.91
N ASN A 173 13.42 13.66 -6.90
CA ASN A 173 13.13 12.34 -6.34
C ASN A 173 12.83 12.41 -4.83
N PRO A 174 11.85 13.21 -4.38
CA PRO A 174 11.56 13.39 -2.96
C PRO A 174 11.03 12.12 -2.29
N HIS A 175 10.59 11.15 -3.07
CA HIS A 175 10.12 9.84 -2.62
C HIS A 175 11.27 8.93 -2.14
N LEU A 176 12.51 9.17 -2.56
CA LEU A 176 13.68 8.42 -2.10
C LEU A 176 14.15 8.91 -0.74
N LYS A 177 13.68 8.28 0.32
CA LYS A 177 13.96 8.69 1.72
C LYS A 177 15.44 8.66 2.09
N ARG A 178 16.24 7.84 1.39
CA ARG A 178 17.65 7.60 1.70
C ARG A 178 18.60 7.97 0.57
N GLY A 179 18.08 8.55 -0.50
CA GLY A 179 18.89 8.88 -1.66
C GLY A 179 19.49 7.66 -2.38
N VAL A 180 18.85 6.50 -2.20
CA VAL A 180 19.20 5.23 -2.86
C VAL A 180 17.91 4.55 -3.34
N THR A 181 17.95 3.93 -4.50
CA THR A 181 16.81 3.17 -5.03
C THR A 181 16.60 1.87 -4.26
N PRO A 182 15.36 1.31 -4.21
CA PRO A 182 15.04 0.12 -3.45
C PRO A 182 15.87 -1.10 -3.86
N PRO A 183 16.53 -1.80 -2.93
CA PRO A 183 17.41 -2.93 -3.29
C PRO A 183 16.66 -4.20 -3.72
N ASN A 184 15.37 -4.29 -3.44
CA ASN A 184 14.52 -5.42 -3.81
C ASN A 184 13.91 -5.29 -5.22
N GLN A 185 14.26 -4.24 -5.97
CA GLN A 185 13.84 -4.03 -7.36
C GLN A 185 15.07 -4.03 -8.25
N ARG A 186 15.11 -4.87 -9.29
CA ARG A 186 16.23 -4.91 -10.24
C ARG A 186 16.33 -3.66 -11.09
N LYS A 187 15.21 -3.01 -11.37
CA LYS A 187 15.11 -1.78 -12.17
C LYS A 187 14.23 -0.79 -11.42
N TYR A 188 14.60 0.46 -11.41
CA TYR A 188 13.86 1.53 -10.77
C TYR A 188 13.82 2.78 -11.65
N LYS A 189 12.68 3.47 -11.71
CA LYS A 189 12.54 4.74 -12.44
C LYS A 189 12.87 5.90 -11.52
N LEU A 190 13.84 6.71 -11.92
CA LEU A 190 14.23 7.99 -11.32
C LEU A 190 13.74 9.13 -12.20
N TRP A 191 13.50 10.28 -11.59
CA TRP A 191 13.28 11.53 -12.31
C TRP A 191 14.60 12.28 -12.47
N VAL A 192 14.96 12.60 -13.70
CA VAL A 192 16.18 13.36 -14.06
C VAL A 192 15.80 14.50 -14.98
N PRO A 193 16.57 15.60 -15.07
CA PRO A 193 16.35 16.60 -16.13
C PRO A 193 16.39 15.94 -17.50
N ARG A 194 15.43 16.20 -18.37
CA ARG A 194 15.31 15.56 -19.70
C ARG A 194 16.63 15.63 -20.51
N ARG A 195 17.28 16.80 -20.47
CA ARG A 195 18.55 17.05 -21.19
C ARG A 195 19.70 16.08 -20.85
N VAL A 196 19.66 15.42 -19.67
CA VAL A 196 20.71 14.48 -19.25
C VAL A 196 20.33 13.01 -19.42
N ALA A 197 19.09 12.72 -19.79
CA ALA A 197 18.61 11.35 -19.94
C ALA A 197 19.41 10.59 -21.02
N ALA A 198 19.65 11.21 -22.17
CA ALA A 198 20.45 10.63 -23.24
C ALA A 198 21.92 10.38 -22.82
N LYS A 199 22.54 11.35 -22.12
CA LYS A 199 23.89 11.21 -21.56
C LYS A 199 23.98 10.04 -20.56
N LEU A 200 22.98 9.87 -19.70
CA LEU A 200 22.94 8.76 -18.74
C LEU A 200 22.76 7.42 -19.45
N ALA A 201 21.98 7.37 -20.54
CA ALA A 201 21.80 6.17 -21.34
C ALA A 201 23.12 5.75 -22.02
N ALA A 202 23.80 6.69 -22.65
CA ALA A 202 25.10 6.46 -23.25
C ALA A 202 26.19 6.01 -22.25
N ASN A 203 26.12 6.50 -21.00
CA ASN A 203 27.05 6.16 -19.93
C ASN A 203 26.48 5.06 -18.97
N SER A 204 25.67 4.16 -19.47
CA SER A 204 25.07 3.08 -18.65
C SER A 204 26.11 2.17 -17.97
N GLY A 205 27.28 1.98 -18.58
CA GLY A 205 28.43 1.28 -18.01
C GLY A 205 28.96 1.97 -16.75
N ALA A 206 29.16 3.29 -16.81
CA ALA A 206 29.59 4.07 -15.66
C ALA A 206 28.56 4.06 -14.51
N LEU A 207 27.26 4.04 -14.84
CA LEU A 207 26.22 3.88 -13.84
C LEU A 207 26.28 2.53 -13.10
N LYS A 208 26.65 1.44 -13.81
CA LYS A 208 26.82 0.11 -13.19
C LYS A 208 27.89 0.11 -12.09
N ALA A 209 28.96 0.90 -12.23
CA ALA A 209 30.01 1.04 -11.21
C ALA A 209 29.46 1.67 -9.89
N HIS A 210 28.37 2.41 -9.95
CA HIS A 210 27.71 3.03 -8.79
C HIS A 210 26.53 2.20 -8.23
N ILE A 211 26.32 1.00 -8.74
CA ILE A 211 25.39 0.04 -8.11
C ILE A 211 25.96 -0.31 -6.74
N VAL A 212 25.14 -0.12 -5.72
CA VAL A 212 25.52 -0.46 -4.35
C VAL A 212 25.61 -1.98 -4.24
N LYS A 213 26.85 -2.50 -4.25
CA LYS A 213 27.08 -3.89 -3.84
C LYS A 213 26.68 -3.98 -2.40
N LEU A 214 25.55 -4.57 -2.11
CA LEU A 214 25.17 -4.93 -0.75
C LEU A 214 26.24 -5.91 -0.27
N LYS A 215 27.20 -5.42 0.56
CA LYS A 215 28.24 -6.28 1.12
C LYS A 215 27.52 -7.42 1.85
N SER A 216 27.76 -8.64 1.41
CA SER A 216 27.25 -9.87 2.02
C SER A 216 27.73 -10.09 3.47
N GLY A 217 28.54 -9.21 4.01
CA GLY A 217 29.12 -9.29 5.34
C GLY A 217 28.45 -8.45 6.45
N ASN A 218 27.61 -7.44 6.14
CA ASN A 218 27.09 -6.57 7.22
C ASN A 218 25.69 -5.98 6.98
N GLN A 219 24.96 -6.44 5.97
CA GLN A 219 23.56 -6.07 5.75
C GLN A 219 22.74 -7.32 5.46
N GLN A 220 22.51 -8.11 6.50
CA GLN A 220 21.43 -9.08 6.51
C GLN A 220 20.09 -8.32 6.52
N HIS A 221 19.74 -7.74 5.38
CA HIS A 221 18.40 -7.32 5.04
C HIS A 221 17.84 -8.14 3.86
N SER A 222 18.39 -9.34 3.70
CA SER A 222 17.70 -10.41 3.00
C SER A 222 16.66 -10.98 3.94
N ALA A 223 15.45 -11.21 3.42
CA ALA A 223 14.32 -11.85 4.06
C ALA A 223 14.66 -12.48 5.41
N GLY A 224 14.41 -11.79 6.51
CA GLY A 224 14.06 -12.51 7.66
C GLY A 224 14.83 -12.36 8.94
N VAL A 225 16.12 -12.07 9.04
CA VAL A 225 16.78 -12.10 10.35
C VAL A 225 17.59 -10.83 10.63
N TYR A 226 17.22 -10.10 11.68
CA TYR A 226 17.99 -8.96 12.20
C TYR A 226 18.77 -9.39 13.45
N LYS A 227 20.08 -9.16 13.49
CA LYS A 227 20.90 -9.33 14.69
C LYS A 227 20.87 -8.04 15.50
N VAL A 228 20.29 -8.10 16.69
CA VAL A 228 20.19 -6.96 17.63
C VAL A 228 21.58 -6.46 18.00
N ARG A 229 21.77 -5.16 17.97
CA ARG A 229 23.01 -4.46 18.33
C ARG A 229 22.88 -3.84 19.72
N SER A 230 24.00 -3.48 20.33
CA SER A 230 23.98 -2.68 21.57
C SER A 230 23.22 -1.37 21.33
N GLY A 231 22.36 -0.99 22.27
CA GLY A 231 21.49 0.18 22.18
C GLY A 231 20.20 0.01 21.36
N ASP A 232 19.98 -1.13 20.71
CA ASP A 232 18.72 -1.37 20.01
C ASP A 232 17.57 -1.64 20.99
N THR A 233 16.41 -1.09 20.65
CA THR A 233 15.15 -1.43 21.31
C THR A 233 14.20 -2.07 20.28
N LEU A 234 13.26 -2.91 20.72
CA LEU A 234 12.27 -3.50 19.83
C LEU A 234 11.44 -2.42 19.11
N GLY A 235 11.21 -1.28 19.78
CA GLY A 235 10.58 -0.09 19.17
C GLY A 235 11.45 0.53 18.08
N GLY A 236 12.76 0.64 18.30
CA GLY A 236 13.73 1.11 17.31
C GLY A 236 13.78 0.20 16.08
N VAL A 237 13.82 -1.13 16.29
CA VAL A 237 13.78 -2.13 15.24
C VAL A 237 12.44 -2.06 14.48
N SER A 238 11.32 -1.99 15.19
CA SER A 238 9.97 -1.79 14.63
C SER A 238 9.90 -0.58 13.71
N LYS A 239 10.42 0.57 14.16
CA LYS A 239 10.45 1.82 13.39
C LYS A 239 11.39 1.73 12.19
N ARG A 240 12.56 1.10 12.34
CA ARG A 240 13.57 0.93 11.28
C ARG A 240 13.05 0.06 10.14
N TYR A 241 12.32 -1.02 10.46
CA TYR A 241 11.84 -1.98 9.49
C TYR A 241 10.37 -1.82 9.10
N GLY A 242 9.65 -0.89 9.71
CA GLY A 242 8.25 -0.64 9.45
C GLY A 242 7.31 -1.80 9.86
N ILE A 243 7.78 -2.66 10.76
CA ILE A 243 7.03 -3.82 11.28
C ILE A 243 6.44 -3.44 12.64
N LYS A 244 5.16 -3.71 12.87
CA LYS A 244 4.54 -3.40 14.16
C LYS A 244 5.21 -4.20 15.29
N ILE A 245 5.41 -3.59 16.47
CA ILE A 245 6.00 -4.26 17.63
C ILE A 245 5.28 -5.56 17.96
N ARG A 246 3.94 -5.56 17.88
CA ARG A 246 3.10 -6.76 18.09
C ARG A 246 3.45 -7.88 17.10
N GLU A 247 3.69 -7.51 15.85
CA GLU A 247 4.06 -8.45 14.80
C GLU A 247 5.48 -8.99 15.00
N LEU A 248 6.46 -8.12 15.30
CA LEU A 248 7.81 -8.53 15.68
C LEU A 248 7.81 -9.48 16.89
N LYS A 249 7.01 -9.19 17.90
CA LYS A 249 6.86 -10.10 19.06
C LYS A 249 6.27 -11.44 18.66
N SER A 250 5.21 -11.43 17.85
CA SER A 250 4.52 -12.64 17.43
C SER A 250 5.40 -13.57 16.61
N ILE A 251 6.11 -13.04 15.60
CA ILE A 251 6.96 -13.86 14.71
C ILE A 251 8.22 -14.37 15.39
N ASN A 252 8.68 -13.68 16.46
CA ASN A 252 9.87 -14.05 17.22
C ASN A 252 9.55 -14.76 18.54
N GLY A 253 8.28 -15.01 18.86
CA GLY A 253 7.90 -15.64 20.12
C GLY A 253 8.22 -14.82 21.37
N LEU A 254 8.33 -13.49 21.24
CA LEU A 254 8.72 -12.61 22.34
C LEU A 254 7.52 -12.33 23.26
N ARG A 255 7.68 -12.64 24.55
CA ARG A 255 6.67 -12.33 25.58
C ARG A 255 6.72 -10.87 26.03
N SER A 256 7.89 -10.22 25.96
CA SER A 256 8.10 -8.81 26.32
C SER A 256 8.73 -8.03 25.15
N SER A 257 8.94 -6.71 25.32
CA SER A 257 9.65 -5.89 24.33
C SER A 257 11.18 -5.86 24.58
N ARG A 258 11.67 -6.62 25.56
CA ARG A 258 13.09 -6.71 25.89
C ARG A 258 13.80 -7.56 24.83
N ILE A 259 14.86 -7.03 24.24
CA ILE A 259 15.73 -7.69 23.27
C ILE A 259 17.19 -7.48 23.71
N TYR A 260 18.08 -8.38 23.34
CA TYR A 260 19.47 -8.39 23.81
C TYR A 260 20.44 -8.30 22.61
N PRO A 261 21.60 -7.64 22.78
CA PRO A 261 22.64 -7.64 21.74
C PRO A 261 23.00 -9.07 21.31
N GLY A 262 23.14 -9.26 20.00
CA GLY A 262 23.39 -10.59 19.43
C GLY A 262 22.14 -11.42 19.16
N GLN A 263 21.00 -11.10 19.74
CA GLN A 263 19.73 -11.79 19.49
C GLN A 263 19.31 -11.67 18.02
N LYS A 264 18.90 -12.79 17.41
CA LYS A 264 18.38 -12.81 16.03
C LYS A 264 16.87 -12.60 16.06
N LEU A 265 16.39 -11.54 15.40
CA LEU A 265 14.97 -11.27 15.22
C LEU A 265 14.56 -11.55 13.78
N LEU A 266 13.53 -12.39 13.61
CA LEU A 266 12.87 -12.58 12.32
C LEU A 266 12.11 -11.31 11.96
N LEU A 267 12.36 -10.78 10.77
CA LEU A 267 11.65 -9.64 10.21
C LEU A 267 10.70 -10.14 9.14
N ALA A 268 9.40 -10.00 9.32
CA ALA A 268 8.46 -10.27 8.25
C ALA A 268 8.53 -9.15 7.20
N GLU A 269 8.66 -9.48 5.93
CA GLU A 269 8.49 -8.51 4.85
C GLU A 269 7.06 -7.95 4.86
N VAL A 270 6.93 -6.65 5.06
CA VAL A 270 5.65 -5.96 4.87
C VAL A 270 5.50 -5.70 3.38
N GLY A 271 4.77 -6.56 2.67
CA GLY A 271 4.32 -6.22 1.33
C GLY A 271 4.53 -7.20 0.19
N SER A 272 5.04 -8.41 0.45
CA SER A 272 4.87 -9.49 -0.53
C SER A 272 3.76 -10.44 -0.06
N PRO A 273 2.87 -10.92 -0.94
CA PRO A 273 2.04 -12.04 -0.54
C PRO A 273 3.01 -13.13 -0.08
N LYS A 274 2.86 -13.59 1.17
CA LYS A 274 3.64 -14.71 1.71
C LYS A 274 3.73 -15.79 0.64
N GLN A 275 4.86 -15.90 -0.03
CA GLN A 275 5.25 -17.21 -0.49
C GLN A 275 5.42 -18.01 0.79
N VAL A 276 4.45 -18.84 1.06
CA VAL A 276 4.58 -19.95 1.97
C VAL A 276 5.81 -20.70 1.48
N THR A 277 6.96 -20.52 2.16
CA THR A 277 8.06 -21.43 1.98
C THR A 277 7.46 -22.81 2.25
N LYS A 278 7.33 -23.58 1.19
CA LYS A 278 6.99 -24.98 1.27
C LYS A 278 8.00 -25.63 2.20
N ASN A 279 7.65 -25.83 3.44
CA ASN A 279 8.20 -26.95 4.18
C ASN A 279 7.67 -28.21 3.48
N SER A 280 8.32 -28.57 2.40
CA SER A 280 8.17 -29.84 1.74
C SER A 280 8.71 -30.89 2.70
N GLY A 281 7.81 -31.67 3.30
CA GLY A 281 8.30 -32.89 3.92
C GLY A 281 7.38 -33.61 4.90
N SER A 282 6.64 -32.93 5.77
CA SER A 282 5.83 -33.68 6.73
C SER A 282 4.33 -33.48 6.50
N ARG A 283 3.67 -34.59 6.12
CA ARG A 283 2.21 -34.68 5.99
C ARG A 283 1.51 -34.52 7.34
N TYR A 284 2.26 -34.67 8.44
CA TYR A 284 1.75 -34.69 9.81
C TYR A 284 2.58 -33.77 10.71
N TYR A 285 1.90 -33.12 11.65
CA TYR A 285 2.51 -32.31 12.70
C TYR A 285 2.25 -32.97 14.06
N ARG A 286 3.28 -33.10 14.88
CA ARG A 286 3.14 -33.56 16.27
C ARG A 286 2.95 -32.35 17.18
N VAL A 287 1.83 -32.29 17.87
CA VAL A 287 1.45 -31.19 18.79
C VAL A 287 2.49 -31.10 19.93
N ARG A 288 2.96 -29.90 20.19
CA ARG A 288 3.92 -29.57 21.24
C ARG A 288 3.24 -28.86 22.41
N SER A 289 3.88 -28.77 23.55
CA SER A 289 3.38 -27.98 24.70
C SER A 289 3.14 -26.53 24.29
N GLY A 290 1.97 -25.98 24.65
CA GLY A 290 1.54 -24.62 24.30
C GLY A 290 1.00 -24.42 22.89
N ASP A 291 0.86 -25.47 22.08
CA ASP A 291 0.19 -25.39 20.77
C ASP A 291 -1.33 -25.28 20.94
N THR A 292 -1.92 -24.57 19.99
CA THR A 292 -3.37 -24.53 19.77
C THR A 292 -3.67 -24.77 18.30
N LEU A 293 -4.88 -25.24 17.96
CA LEU A 293 -5.29 -25.40 16.56
C LEU A 293 -5.14 -24.09 15.77
N ALA A 294 -5.36 -22.92 16.39
CA ALA A 294 -5.17 -21.63 15.76
C ALA A 294 -3.70 -21.35 15.41
N LYS A 295 -2.77 -21.71 16.30
CA LYS A 295 -1.32 -21.56 16.04
C LYS A 295 -0.85 -22.51 14.93
N ILE A 296 -1.34 -23.76 14.94
CA ILE A 296 -1.02 -24.78 13.93
C ILE A 296 -1.64 -24.38 12.58
N SER A 297 -2.90 -23.93 12.57
CA SER A 297 -3.60 -23.35 11.42
C SER A 297 -2.77 -22.25 10.75
N ASN A 298 -2.31 -21.28 11.52
CA ASN A 298 -1.47 -20.19 11.01
C ASN A 298 -0.10 -20.67 10.48
N ARG A 299 0.51 -21.66 11.14
CA ARG A 299 1.82 -22.21 10.75
C ARG A 299 1.75 -22.96 9.41
N TYR A 300 0.69 -23.72 9.18
CA TYR A 300 0.57 -24.58 7.99
C TYR A 300 -0.36 -24.01 6.91
N GLY A 301 -0.95 -22.84 7.13
CA GLY A 301 -1.85 -22.19 6.15
C GLY A 301 -3.15 -22.97 5.93
N VAL A 302 -3.58 -23.78 6.92
CA VAL A 302 -4.81 -24.58 6.89
C VAL A 302 -5.78 -23.98 7.88
N SER A 303 -7.05 -23.74 7.50
CA SER A 303 -8.02 -23.18 8.45
C SER A 303 -8.28 -24.11 9.65
N VAL A 304 -8.64 -23.56 10.81
CA VAL A 304 -8.95 -24.34 12.02
C VAL A 304 -10.08 -25.32 11.74
N SER A 305 -11.12 -24.91 11.02
CA SER A 305 -12.23 -25.79 10.62
C SER A 305 -11.73 -26.95 9.74
N ARG A 306 -10.81 -26.68 8.82
CA ARG A 306 -10.22 -27.72 7.99
C ARG A 306 -9.31 -28.65 8.78
N LEU A 307 -8.48 -28.13 9.70
CA LEU A 307 -7.68 -28.95 10.59
C LEU A 307 -8.56 -29.89 11.43
N LYS A 308 -9.68 -29.40 11.94
CA LYS A 308 -10.66 -30.23 12.64
C LYS A 308 -11.20 -31.34 11.73
N SER A 309 -11.71 -30.98 10.57
CA SER A 309 -12.32 -31.90 9.62
C SER A 309 -11.37 -33.02 9.16
N ILE A 310 -10.12 -32.69 8.75
CA ILE A 310 -9.16 -33.69 8.23
C ILE A 310 -8.51 -34.54 9.33
N ASN A 311 -8.74 -34.19 10.61
CA ASN A 311 -8.23 -34.92 11.76
C ASN A 311 -9.35 -35.51 12.65
N GLY A 312 -10.63 -35.43 12.22
CA GLY A 312 -11.75 -35.99 12.98
C GLY A 312 -11.96 -35.32 14.36
N LEU A 313 -11.64 -33.99 14.48
CA LEU A 313 -11.73 -33.32 15.75
C LEU A 313 -13.08 -32.64 15.94
N ASN A 314 -13.83 -33.04 16.95
CA ASN A 314 -15.12 -32.44 17.30
C ASN A 314 -14.97 -31.13 18.08
N SER A 315 -13.83 -30.91 18.77
CA SER A 315 -13.53 -29.69 19.53
C SER A 315 -12.19 -29.07 19.09
N SER A 316 -11.83 -27.92 19.67
CA SER A 316 -10.51 -27.29 19.44
C SER A 316 -9.43 -27.81 20.40
N ARG A 317 -9.76 -28.77 21.28
CA ARG A 317 -8.82 -29.36 22.23
C ARG A 317 -7.87 -30.31 21.53
N ILE A 318 -6.58 -30.08 21.73
CA ILE A 318 -5.48 -30.93 21.20
C ILE A 318 -4.48 -31.20 22.32
N TYR A 319 -3.82 -32.34 22.25
CA TYR A 319 -2.93 -32.82 23.31
C TYR A 319 -1.48 -32.89 22.85
N ARG A 320 -0.53 -32.65 23.73
CA ARG A 320 0.92 -32.82 23.48
C ARG A 320 1.18 -34.26 22.96
N GLY A 321 1.94 -34.35 21.87
CA GLY A 321 2.25 -35.61 21.22
C GLY A 321 1.24 -36.03 20.15
N GLN A 322 0.03 -35.49 20.10
CA GLN A 322 -0.99 -35.79 19.09
C GLN A 322 -0.47 -35.49 17.68
N ARG A 323 -0.69 -36.42 16.74
CA ARG A 323 -0.34 -36.21 15.32
C ARG A 323 -1.52 -35.61 14.59
N LEU A 324 -1.31 -34.47 13.98
CA LEU A 324 -2.29 -33.80 13.15
C LEU A 324 -1.88 -33.82 11.69
N ASN A 325 -2.76 -34.24 10.80
CA ASN A 325 -2.60 -34.04 9.38
C ASN A 325 -2.70 -32.55 9.06
N VAL A 326 -1.66 -31.98 8.47
CA VAL A 326 -1.55 -30.57 8.16
C VAL A 326 -1.43 -30.31 6.65
N LYS A 327 -1.81 -31.28 5.80
CA LYS A 327 -1.69 -31.19 4.35
C LYS A 327 -2.66 -30.10 3.83
N SER A 328 -2.12 -28.98 3.41
CA SER A 328 -2.85 -27.97 2.65
C SER A 328 -3.04 -28.47 1.22
N ARG A 329 -4.29 -28.65 0.79
CA ARG A 329 -4.57 -28.72 -0.65
C ARG A 329 -4.55 -27.28 -1.15
N VAL A 330 -3.54 -26.90 -1.90
CA VAL A 330 -3.52 -25.60 -2.59
C VAL A 330 -4.64 -25.64 -3.62
N VAL A 331 -5.79 -25.09 -3.28
CA VAL A 331 -6.88 -24.92 -4.25
C VAL A 331 -6.54 -23.67 -5.06
N SER A 332 -6.11 -23.87 -6.29
CA SER A 332 -5.98 -22.79 -7.27
C SER A 332 -7.38 -22.38 -7.71
N TYR A 333 -7.73 -21.12 -7.48
CA TYR A 333 -9.03 -20.56 -7.89
C TYR A 333 -8.94 -19.89 -9.24
N ARG A 334 -9.97 -20.07 -10.09
CA ARG A 334 -10.22 -19.17 -11.23
C ARG A 334 -10.64 -17.81 -10.68
N ARG A 335 -10.13 -16.73 -11.27
CA ARG A 335 -10.49 -15.36 -10.90
C ARG A 335 -11.38 -14.77 -11.98
N TYR A 336 -12.41 -14.06 -11.55
CA TYR A 336 -13.36 -13.37 -12.42
C TYR A 336 -13.45 -11.91 -12.00
N ARG A 337 -13.40 -10.99 -12.95
CA ARG A 337 -13.62 -9.58 -12.72
C ARG A 337 -15.08 -9.27 -12.94
N VAL A 338 -15.76 -8.77 -11.93
CA VAL A 338 -17.17 -8.39 -11.95
C VAL A 338 -17.38 -7.32 -13.05
N ARG A 339 -18.37 -7.51 -13.88
CA ARG A 339 -18.77 -6.61 -14.97
C ARG A 339 -20.06 -5.87 -14.60
N SER A 340 -20.40 -4.83 -15.34
CA SER A 340 -21.70 -4.16 -15.22
C SER A 340 -22.83 -5.17 -15.43
N GLY A 341 -23.88 -5.12 -14.59
CA GLY A 341 -24.99 -6.08 -14.60
C GLY A 341 -24.73 -7.40 -13.86
N ASP A 342 -23.52 -7.69 -13.42
CA ASP A 342 -23.25 -8.90 -12.64
C ASP A 342 -23.79 -8.80 -11.20
N ASN A 343 -24.35 -9.91 -10.73
CA ASN A 343 -24.65 -10.17 -9.34
C ASN A 343 -24.13 -11.56 -8.93
N LEU A 344 -24.09 -11.86 -7.64
CA LEU A 344 -23.56 -13.15 -7.18
C LEU A 344 -24.34 -14.35 -7.73
N ASN A 345 -25.65 -14.21 -8.00
CA ASN A 345 -26.46 -15.30 -8.59
C ASN A 345 -26.06 -15.56 -10.06
N THR A 346 -25.92 -14.50 -10.87
CA THR A 346 -25.50 -14.64 -12.28
C THR A 346 -24.09 -15.20 -12.38
N ILE A 347 -23.17 -14.76 -11.52
CA ILE A 347 -21.80 -15.29 -11.45
C ILE A 347 -21.80 -16.74 -10.99
N ALA A 348 -22.60 -17.09 -9.96
CA ALA A 348 -22.70 -18.46 -9.47
C ALA A 348 -23.18 -19.41 -10.57
N LYS A 349 -24.25 -19.07 -11.28
CA LYS A 349 -24.76 -19.84 -12.44
C LYS A 349 -23.69 -20.00 -13.53
N ARG A 350 -23.03 -18.90 -13.93
CA ARG A 350 -21.97 -18.87 -14.97
C ARG A 350 -20.80 -19.80 -14.67
N PHE A 351 -20.44 -19.96 -13.40
CA PHE A 351 -19.28 -20.77 -12.97
C PHE A 351 -19.65 -22.09 -12.31
N GLY A 352 -20.91 -22.54 -12.40
CA GLY A 352 -21.38 -23.81 -11.87
C GLY A 352 -21.18 -23.95 -10.37
N THR A 353 -21.44 -22.86 -9.62
CA THR A 353 -21.25 -22.83 -8.17
C THR A 353 -22.45 -22.17 -7.46
N THR A 354 -22.40 -22.00 -6.15
CA THR A 354 -23.47 -21.39 -5.37
C THR A 354 -23.06 -20.00 -4.85
N VAL A 355 -24.04 -19.13 -4.58
CA VAL A 355 -23.81 -17.83 -3.95
C VAL A 355 -23.14 -17.99 -2.59
N SER A 356 -23.58 -18.97 -1.81
CA SER A 356 -23.00 -19.31 -0.50
C SER A 356 -21.51 -19.66 -0.60
N TYR A 357 -21.15 -20.47 -1.61
CA TYR A 357 -19.75 -20.82 -1.87
C TYR A 357 -18.94 -19.58 -2.31
N LEU A 358 -19.45 -18.75 -3.25
CA LEU A 358 -18.79 -17.52 -3.66
C LEU A 358 -18.56 -16.57 -2.49
N ARG A 359 -19.55 -16.41 -1.60
CA ARG A 359 -19.40 -15.60 -0.37
C ARG A 359 -18.29 -16.14 0.52
N SER A 360 -18.29 -17.43 0.77
CA SER A 360 -17.31 -18.10 1.62
C SER A 360 -15.87 -17.92 1.16
N ILE A 361 -15.58 -18.23 -0.12
CA ILE A 361 -14.20 -18.20 -0.65
C ILE A 361 -13.67 -16.78 -0.87
N ASN A 362 -14.59 -15.78 -1.00
CA ASN A 362 -14.26 -14.36 -1.15
C ASN A 362 -14.41 -13.58 0.16
N ARG A 363 -14.86 -14.20 1.25
CA ARG A 363 -15.09 -13.58 2.57
C ARG A 363 -16.07 -12.41 2.51
N LEU A 364 -17.11 -12.54 1.69
CA LEU A 364 -18.15 -11.53 1.57
C LEU A 364 -19.14 -11.65 2.74
N ARG A 365 -19.37 -10.56 3.44
CA ARG A 365 -20.35 -10.52 4.54
C ARG A 365 -21.80 -10.40 4.05
N ARG A 366 -22.00 -9.80 2.86
CA ARG A 366 -23.29 -9.59 2.18
C ARG A 366 -23.15 -9.94 0.70
N ASP A 367 -24.25 -9.98 -0.04
CA ASP A 367 -24.27 -10.33 -1.47
C ASP A 367 -23.84 -9.19 -2.40
N ARG A 368 -23.44 -8.05 -1.83
CA ARG A 368 -23.02 -6.88 -2.60
C ARG A 368 -21.62 -7.08 -3.18
N ILE A 369 -21.52 -6.90 -4.49
CA ILE A 369 -20.30 -6.92 -5.28
C ILE A 369 -20.24 -5.67 -6.15
N TYR A 370 -19.07 -5.29 -6.64
CA TYR A 370 -18.87 -4.05 -7.39
C TYR A 370 -18.21 -4.34 -8.72
N VAL A 371 -18.55 -3.56 -9.75
CA VAL A 371 -17.90 -3.64 -11.07
C VAL A 371 -16.38 -3.45 -10.90
N GLY A 372 -15.61 -4.31 -11.58
CA GLY A 372 -14.15 -4.33 -11.45
C GLY A 372 -13.62 -5.18 -10.28
N GLN A 373 -14.46 -5.56 -9.32
CA GLN A 373 -14.05 -6.42 -8.20
C GLN A 373 -13.57 -7.78 -8.70
N LEU A 374 -12.46 -8.27 -8.14
CA LEU A 374 -11.89 -9.57 -8.50
C LEU A 374 -12.39 -10.65 -7.55
N LEU A 375 -13.22 -11.56 -8.06
CA LEU A 375 -13.77 -12.68 -7.30
C LEU A 375 -13.07 -13.99 -7.67
N LYS A 376 -12.89 -14.86 -6.66
CA LYS A 376 -12.60 -16.28 -6.86
C LYS A 376 -13.92 -16.97 -7.22
N VAL A 377 -13.97 -17.70 -8.33
CA VAL A 377 -15.24 -18.24 -8.85
C VAL A 377 -15.29 -19.78 -8.97
N GLY A 378 -14.24 -20.45 -8.58
CA GLY A 378 -14.17 -21.92 -8.58
C GLY A 378 -12.74 -22.44 -8.50
N ALA A 379 -12.57 -23.70 -8.14
CA ALA A 379 -11.28 -24.35 -8.20
C ALA A 379 -10.86 -24.60 -9.66
N ARG A 380 -9.61 -24.35 -10.02
CA ARG A 380 -9.07 -24.88 -11.27
C ARG A 380 -9.09 -26.41 -11.18
N LYS A 381 -9.82 -27.07 -12.08
CA LYS A 381 -9.59 -28.49 -12.31
C LYS A 381 -8.15 -28.62 -12.82
N GLY A 382 -7.31 -29.32 -12.05
CA GLY A 382 -5.97 -29.71 -12.45
C GLY A 382 -6.03 -30.85 -13.45
#